data_d5492d2ab73e83a5961c26a8a9bce274
#
_entry.id   d5492d2ab73e83a5961c26a8a9bce274
#
_cell.length_a   1.000
_cell.length_b   1.000
_cell.length_c   1.000
_cell.angle_alpha   90.00
_cell.angle_beta   90.00
_cell.angle_gamma   90.00
#
_symmetry.space_group_name_H-M   'P 1'
#
loop_
_entity.id
_entity.type
_entity.pdbx_description
1 polymer ?
#
loop_
_entity_poly.entity_id
_entity_poly.type
_entity_poly.pdbx_seq_one_letter_code
_entity_poly.pdbx_strand_id
1 'polypeptide(L)'
;MNDRIARAALTRLFEPNDTVGRTLVGRLGAYAALRLATGAQPAHSLPDVTPEELAAALKRWAPRVPDLDPEKDLATIERLGGGFLIPGDEHWPTGLDDLPDAPLGLWYRGNIGNGIPDPSSCAALAGSRDCTSYGAAVTGDIAYSLAQRGICVIAGLAYGIDAHAHRAALAGSTGNDPATIAVLAGGLDRDYPSGNADLAAAIRANGLTLSELPPGSAPTRYRFLIRTTGGWLGAPAFRPR
;
A
#
# COMPACT_ATOMS: atom_id res chain seq x y z
N MET A 1 8.72 19.55 12.57
CA MET A 1 8.53 18.21 11.94
C MET A 1 7.83 18.47 10.61
N ASN A 2 8.36 17.93 9.52
CA ASN A 2 7.75 18.12 8.21
C ASN A 2 6.56 17.13 8.03
N ASP A 3 5.71 17.38 7.03
CA ASP A 3 4.51 16.58 6.76
C ASP A 3 4.83 15.10 6.50
N ARG A 4 5.93 14.81 5.81
CA ARG A 4 6.39 13.43 5.51
C ARG A 4 6.68 12.63 6.77
N ILE A 5 7.40 13.20 7.73
CA ILE A 5 7.72 12.54 9.00
C ILE A 5 6.44 12.30 9.81
N ALA A 6 5.54 13.29 9.84
CA ALA A 6 4.26 13.15 10.54
C ALA A 6 3.39 12.03 9.92
N ARG A 7 3.28 11.98 8.58
CA ARG A 7 2.55 10.92 7.88
C ARG A 7 3.18 9.55 8.08
N ALA A 8 4.51 9.44 8.03
CA ALA A 8 5.21 8.19 8.32
C ALA A 8 4.89 7.66 9.73
N ALA A 9 4.91 8.54 10.76
CA ALA A 9 4.49 8.19 12.11
C ALA A 9 3.02 7.74 12.17
N LEU A 10 2.13 8.45 11.47
CA LEU A 10 0.71 8.12 11.43
C LEU A 10 0.41 6.78 10.77
N THR A 11 1.18 6.35 9.74
CA THR A 11 1.04 5.01 9.14
C THR A 11 1.38 3.89 10.12
N ARG A 12 2.10 4.16 11.22
CA ARG A 12 2.34 3.20 12.30
C ARG A 12 1.21 3.18 13.32
N LEU A 13 0.61 4.33 13.60
CA LEU A 13 -0.49 4.43 14.57
C LEU A 13 -1.82 3.93 14.00
N PHE A 14 -2.12 4.30 12.76
CA PHE A 14 -3.40 4.04 12.13
C PHE A 14 -3.34 2.79 11.25
N GLU A 15 -4.41 2.02 11.26
CA GLU A 15 -4.61 1.01 10.22
C GLU A 15 -5.06 1.70 8.92
N PRO A 16 -4.80 1.12 7.74
CA PRO A 16 -5.14 1.76 6.45
C PRO A 16 -6.59 2.22 6.28
N ASN A 17 -7.53 1.60 6.99
CA ASN A 17 -8.96 1.95 6.96
C ASN A 17 -9.43 2.69 8.23
N ASP A 18 -8.53 3.30 9.01
CA ASP A 18 -8.92 4.06 10.22
C ASP A 18 -9.58 5.38 9.82
N THR A 19 -10.91 5.40 9.81
CA THR A 19 -11.72 6.56 9.40
C THR A 19 -11.49 7.76 10.32
N VAL A 20 -11.39 7.54 11.64
CA VAL A 20 -11.12 8.62 12.61
C VAL A 20 -9.75 9.24 12.34
N GLY A 21 -8.72 8.41 12.18
CA GLY A 21 -7.37 8.87 11.89
C GLY A 21 -7.30 9.70 10.61
N ARG A 22 -7.96 9.24 9.53
CA ARG A 22 -8.03 10.00 8.27
C ARG A 22 -8.79 11.30 8.39
N THR A 23 -9.92 11.31 9.10
CA THR A 23 -10.67 12.55 9.37
C THR A 23 -9.81 13.57 10.11
N LEU A 24 -9.03 13.12 11.11
CA LEU A 24 -8.08 14.00 11.80
C LEU A 24 -7.06 14.61 10.82
N VAL A 25 -6.45 13.80 9.98
CA VAL A 25 -5.46 14.28 9.00
C VAL A 25 -6.10 15.25 8.00
N GLY A 26 -7.27 14.94 7.49
CA GLY A 26 -7.99 15.79 6.52
C GLY A 26 -8.40 17.14 7.11
N ARG A 27 -8.76 17.19 8.42
CA ARG A 27 -9.20 18.42 9.09
C ARG A 27 -8.09 19.27 9.69
N LEU A 28 -7.05 18.62 10.22
CA LEU A 28 -6.01 19.28 11.01
C LEU A 28 -4.64 19.31 10.29
N GLY A 29 -4.47 18.50 9.26
CA GLY A 29 -3.16 18.17 8.71
C GLY A 29 -2.41 17.12 9.52
N ALA A 30 -1.41 16.49 8.93
CA ALA A 30 -0.74 15.32 9.53
C ALA A 30 -0.02 15.66 10.85
N TYR A 31 0.63 16.81 10.93
CA TYR A 31 1.37 17.18 12.13
C TYR A 31 0.46 17.39 13.36
N ALA A 32 -0.65 18.12 13.21
CA ALA A 32 -1.58 18.34 14.32
C ALA A 32 -2.35 17.06 14.67
N ALA A 33 -2.71 16.24 13.68
CA ALA A 33 -3.29 14.91 13.89
C ALA A 33 -2.36 14.00 14.70
N LEU A 34 -1.05 13.99 14.40
CA LEU A 34 -0.06 13.23 15.16
C LEU A 34 0.05 13.71 16.61
N ARG A 35 0.10 15.01 16.86
CA ARG A 35 0.14 15.56 18.21
C ARG A 35 -1.08 15.18 19.03
N LEU A 36 -2.25 15.20 18.43
CA LEU A 36 -3.49 14.77 19.06
C LEU A 36 -3.47 13.26 19.33
N ALA A 37 -3.11 12.45 18.34
CA ALA A 37 -3.07 10.99 18.45
C ALA A 37 -2.05 10.48 19.50
N THR A 38 -0.98 11.25 19.74
CA THR A 38 0.05 10.92 20.74
C THR A 38 -0.22 11.54 22.12
N GLY A 39 -1.31 12.30 22.27
CA GLY A 39 -1.62 13.00 23.53
C GLY A 39 -0.77 14.26 23.79
N ALA A 40 0.06 14.69 22.83
CA ALA A 40 0.87 15.91 22.94
C ALA A 40 0.03 17.19 22.73
N GLN A 41 -1.24 17.04 22.35
CA GLN A 41 -2.21 18.10 22.23
C GLN A 41 -3.57 17.62 22.77
N PRO A 42 -4.30 18.45 23.55
CA PRO A 42 -5.61 18.06 24.04
C PRO A 42 -6.59 17.82 22.89
N ALA A 43 -7.50 16.88 23.09
CA ALA A 43 -8.58 16.63 22.17
C ALA A 43 -9.51 17.85 22.09
N HIS A 44 -9.83 18.27 20.86
CA HIS A 44 -10.86 19.28 20.62
C HIS A 44 -12.07 18.62 19.98
N SER A 45 -13.22 19.29 20.08
CA SER A 45 -14.40 18.89 19.32
C SER A 45 -14.13 19.02 17.82
N LEU A 46 -14.38 17.95 17.08
CA LEU A 46 -14.30 17.90 15.62
C LEU A 46 -15.70 17.65 15.07
N PRO A 47 -16.13 18.35 14.00
CA PRO A 47 -17.49 18.24 13.48
C PRO A 47 -17.89 16.82 13.07
N ASP A 48 -16.92 16.02 12.58
CA ASP A 48 -17.17 14.72 11.95
C ASP A 48 -16.70 13.53 12.82
N VAL A 49 -16.33 13.78 14.08
CA VAL A 49 -15.86 12.74 15.02
C VAL A 49 -16.46 13.04 16.40
N THR A 50 -17.24 12.11 16.90
CA THR A 50 -17.78 12.23 18.25
C THR A 50 -16.70 12.09 19.33
N PRO A 51 -16.90 12.65 20.52
CA PRO A 51 -15.96 12.48 21.64
C PRO A 51 -15.70 11.01 21.98
N GLU A 52 -16.72 10.15 21.86
CA GLU A 52 -16.67 8.73 22.14
C GLU A 52 -15.81 7.99 21.07
N GLU A 53 -15.99 8.31 19.78
CA GLU A 53 -15.19 7.77 18.68
C GLU A 53 -13.73 8.15 18.83
N LEU A 54 -13.47 9.43 19.14
CA LEU A 54 -12.11 9.92 19.37
C LEU A 54 -11.46 9.21 20.56
N ALA A 55 -12.16 9.09 21.69
CA ALA A 55 -11.65 8.40 22.88
C ALA A 55 -11.33 6.92 22.58
N ALA A 56 -12.20 6.23 21.83
CA ALA A 56 -11.97 4.85 21.39
C ALA A 56 -10.77 4.75 20.45
N ALA A 57 -10.58 5.69 19.54
CA ALA A 57 -9.46 5.75 18.63
C ALA A 57 -8.13 5.99 19.38
N LEU A 58 -8.09 6.96 20.28
CA LEU A 58 -6.92 7.23 21.12
C LEU A 58 -6.51 6.00 21.95
N LYS A 59 -7.49 5.28 22.51
CA LYS A 59 -7.24 4.02 23.22
C LYS A 59 -6.64 2.94 22.32
N ARG A 60 -7.05 2.85 21.04
CA ARG A 60 -6.48 1.90 20.06
C ARG A 60 -5.06 2.26 19.68
N TRP A 61 -4.74 3.55 19.56
CA TRP A 61 -3.41 4.02 19.13
C TRP A 61 -2.39 4.05 20.25
N ALA A 62 -2.81 4.31 21.49
CA ALA A 62 -1.94 4.47 22.66
C ALA A 62 -0.86 3.37 22.81
N PRO A 63 -1.14 2.06 22.60
CA PRO A 63 -0.12 1.03 22.72
C PRO A 63 1.01 1.14 21.69
N ARG A 64 0.81 1.85 20.58
CA ARG A 64 1.80 2.01 19.49
C ARG A 64 2.63 3.28 19.63
N VAL A 65 2.21 4.21 20.49
CA VAL A 65 2.90 5.50 20.67
C VAL A 65 4.35 5.36 21.16
N PRO A 66 4.66 4.46 22.12
CA PRO A 66 6.05 4.28 22.56
C PRO A 66 7.00 3.77 21.49
N ASP A 67 6.49 3.10 20.46
CA ASP A 67 7.27 2.48 19.38
C ASP A 67 7.44 3.41 18.15
N LEU A 68 7.02 4.69 18.26
CA LEU A 68 7.14 5.64 17.17
C LEU A 68 8.58 6.09 16.96
N ASP A 69 9.13 5.74 15.83
CA ASP A 69 10.42 6.21 15.34
C ASP A 69 10.36 6.35 13.80
N PRO A 70 9.67 7.40 13.30
CA PRO A 70 9.47 7.57 11.86
C PRO A 70 10.78 7.80 11.11
N GLU A 71 11.79 8.41 11.73
CA GLU A 71 13.10 8.60 11.13
C GLU A 71 13.79 7.24 10.90
N LYS A 72 13.70 6.32 11.84
CA LYS A 72 14.22 4.96 11.70
C LYS A 72 13.46 4.19 10.63
N ASP A 73 12.13 4.35 10.54
CA ASP A 73 11.31 3.71 9.50
C ASP A 73 11.73 4.20 8.10
N LEU A 74 11.89 5.53 7.93
CA LEU A 74 12.36 6.14 6.69
C LEU A 74 13.77 5.66 6.33
N ALA A 75 14.71 5.71 7.27
CA ALA A 75 16.06 5.22 7.04
C ALA A 75 16.11 3.71 6.73
N THR A 76 15.17 2.94 7.28
CA THR A 76 15.07 1.50 7.01
C THR A 76 14.64 1.23 5.58
N ILE A 77 13.59 1.92 5.10
CA ILE A 77 13.12 1.70 3.73
C ILE A 77 14.13 2.20 2.69
N GLU A 78 14.81 3.31 2.95
CA GLU A 78 15.88 3.84 2.08
C GLU A 78 17.04 2.86 1.92
N ARG A 79 17.52 2.26 3.03
CA ARG A 79 18.56 1.21 2.99
C ARG A 79 18.14 -0.02 2.19
N LEU A 80 16.84 -0.28 2.08
CA LEU A 80 16.28 -1.39 1.32
C LEU A 80 16.02 -1.04 -0.16
N GLY A 81 16.47 0.13 -0.62
CA GLY A 81 16.28 0.59 -2.00
C GLY A 81 14.83 1.02 -2.27
N GLY A 82 14.20 1.66 -1.32
CA GLY A 82 12.84 2.19 -1.42
C GLY A 82 12.71 3.58 -0.83
N GLY A 83 11.48 4.00 -0.54
CA GLY A 83 11.16 5.28 0.05
C GLY A 83 9.72 5.36 0.52
N PHE A 84 9.30 6.58 0.83
CA PHE A 84 7.96 6.88 1.30
C PHE A 84 7.39 8.07 0.53
N LEU A 85 6.31 7.88 -0.21
CA LEU A 85 5.58 8.90 -0.95
C LEU A 85 4.41 9.44 -0.12
N ILE A 86 4.14 10.73 -0.28
CA ILE A 86 2.98 11.40 0.31
C ILE A 86 2.22 12.15 -0.79
N PRO A 87 0.93 12.49 -0.59
CA PRO A 87 0.18 13.33 -1.51
C PRO A 87 0.94 14.61 -1.88
N GLY A 88 1.01 14.90 -3.18
CA GLY A 88 1.74 16.04 -3.72
C GLY A 88 3.19 15.78 -4.10
N ASP A 89 3.74 14.59 -3.85
CA ASP A 89 5.05 14.20 -4.41
C ASP A 89 4.96 13.97 -5.92
N GLU A 90 6.07 14.17 -6.63
CA GLU A 90 6.17 14.00 -8.10
C GLU A 90 5.68 12.62 -8.58
N HIS A 91 5.98 11.56 -7.82
CA HIS A 91 5.60 10.17 -8.16
C HIS A 91 4.33 9.68 -7.46
N TRP A 92 3.61 10.59 -6.78
CA TRP A 92 2.34 10.25 -6.15
C TRP A 92 1.25 10.06 -7.22
N PRO A 93 0.54 8.90 -7.26
CA PRO A 93 -0.54 8.71 -8.19
C PRO A 93 -1.77 9.52 -7.75
N THR A 94 -2.06 10.61 -8.45
CA THR A 94 -3.11 11.57 -8.10
C THR A 94 -4.51 10.96 -8.06
N GLY A 95 -4.76 9.89 -8.81
CA GLY A 95 -6.03 9.15 -8.75
C GLY A 95 -6.33 8.52 -7.38
N LEU A 96 -5.35 8.44 -6.48
CA LEU A 96 -5.57 7.98 -5.11
C LEU A 96 -6.23 9.04 -4.23
N ASP A 97 -6.09 10.32 -4.57
CA ASP A 97 -6.67 11.42 -3.78
C ASP A 97 -8.20 11.46 -3.88
N ASP A 98 -8.75 10.89 -4.95
CA ASP A 98 -10.21 10.79 -5.18
C ASP A 98 -10.86 9.62 -4.43
N LEU A 99 -10.07 8.77 -3.79
CA LEU A 99 -10.59 7.62 -3.08
C LEU A 99 -11.19 8.05 -1.71
N PRO A 100 -12.34 7.48 -1.34
CA PRO A 100 -12.92 7.71 0.01
C PRO A 100 -11.95 7.35 1.13
N ASP A 101 -11.10 6.36 0.85
CA ASP A 101 -10.11 5.81 1.76
C ASP A 101 -8.67 6.08 1.27
N ALA A 102 -8.41 7.31 0.78
CA ALA A 102 -7.09 7.72 0.31
C ALA A 102 -5.99 7.40 1.34
N PRO A 103 -4.87 6.78 0.92
CA PRO A 103 -3.79 6.43 1.84
C PRO A 103 -3.10 7.67 2.38
N LEU A 104 -2.62 7.61 3.63
CA LEU A 104 -1.85 8.70 4.24
C LEU A 104 -0.49 8.91 3.60
N GLY A 105 0.04 7.87 3.00
CA GLY A 105 1.29 7.79 2.27
C GLY A 105 1.56 6.35 1.86
N LEU A 106 2.54 6.17 0.99
CA LEU A 106 2.90 4.89 0.40
C LEU A 106 4.37 4.59 0.60
N TRP A 107 4.64 3.52 1.30
CA TRP A 107 5.96 2.90 1.35
C TRP A 107 6.18 2.12 0.06
N TYR A 108 7.35 2.27 -0.57
CA TYR A 108 7.69 1.55 -1.79
C TYR A 108 9.09 0.94 -1.73
N ARG A 109 9.31 -0.11 -2.51
CA ARG A 109 10.64 -0.66 -2.84
C ARG A 109 10.67 -1.05 -4.31
N GLY A 110 11.82 -0.84 -4.91
CA GLY A 110 12.06 -1.12 -6.33
C GLY A 110 12.37 0.13 -7.13
N ASN A 111 12.38 -0.01 -8.47
CA ASN A 111 12.67 1.09 -9.35
C ASN A 111 11.43 1.98 -9.52
N ILE A 112 11.45 3.17 -8.92
CA ILE A 112 10.35 4.11 -9.06
C ILE A 112 10.42 4.89 -10.39
N GLY A 113 11.58 4.89 -11.07
CA GLY A 113 11.77 5.40 -12.43
C GLY A 113 10.83 6.52 -12.88
N ASN A 114 9.87 6.16 -13.71
CA ASN A 114 8.82 7.05 -14.23
C ASN A 114 7.63 7.25 -13.27
N GLY A 115 7.76 6.80 -12.03
CA GLY A 115 6.70 6.92 -11.01
C GLY A 115 5.78 5.70 -10.93
N ILE A 116 4.71 5.87 -10.16
CA ILE A 116 3.62 4.89 -10.07
C ILE A 116 2.61 5.25 -11.15
N PRO A 117 2.24 4.32 -12.05
CA PRO A 117 1.28 4.59 -13.12
C PRO A 117 -0.08 5.03 -12.55
N ASP A 118 -0.75 5.90 -13.30
CA ASP A 118 -2.12 6.28 -12.98
C ASP A 118 -3.04 5.04 -12.95
N PRO A 119 -4.00 4.96 -12.03
CA PRO A 119 -4.95 3.84 -11.93
C PRO A 119 -5.64 3.48 -13.25
N SER A 120 -5.87 4.45 -14.14
CA SER A 120 -6.45 4.22 -15.48
C SER A 120 -5.54 3.41 -16.40
N SER A 121 -4.24 3.38 -16.14
CA SER A 121 -3.23 2.61 -16.87
C SER A 121 -2.86 1.29 -16.17
N CYS A 122 -3.66 0.89 -15.18
CA CYS A 122 -3.44 -0.29 -14.37
C CYS A 122 -4.60 -1.28 -14.48
N ALA A 123 -4.31 -2.56 -14.28
CA ALA A 123 -5.31 -3.60 -14.12
C ALA A 123 -5.04 -4.44 -12.88
N ALA A 124 -6.03 -4.53 -11.99
CA ALA A 124 -5.91 -5.34 -10.79
C ALA A 124 -6.34 -6.79 -11.06
N LEU A 125 -5.47 -7.73 -10.68
CA LEU A 125 -5.75 -9.16 -10.74
C LEU A 125 -5.70 -9.74 -9.33
N ALA A 126 -6.76 -10.46 -8.94
CA ALA A 126 -6.84 -11.11 -7.65
C ALA A 126 -7.63 -12.42 -7.76
N GLY A 127 -7.28 -13.41 -6.95
CA GLY A 127 -7.98 -14.67 -6.97
C GLY A 127 -7.53 -15.67 -5.90
N SER A 128 -7.83 -16.94 -6.13
CA SER A 128 -7.53 -18.02 -5.18
C SER A 128 -6.03 -18.19 -4.94
N ARG A 129 -5.69 -18.46 -3.69
CA ARG A 129 -4.32 -18.84 -3.29
C ARG A 129 -4.00 -20.27 -3.71
N ASP A 130 -5.00 -21.10 -3.82
CA ASP A 130 -4.95 -22.48 -4.34
C ASP A 130 -5.71 -22.49 -5.67
N CYS A 131 -5.01 -22.09 -6.74
CA CYS A 131 -5.62 -22.00 -8.06
C CYS A 131 -5.42 -23.31 -8.84
N THR A 132 -6.41 -23.64 -9.69
CA THR A 132 -6.31 -24.74 -10.62
C THR A 132 -5.31 -24.43 -11.75
N SER A 133 -4.84 -25.45 -12.47
CA SER A 133 -4.00 -25.25 -13.66
C SER A 133 -4.70 -24.37 -14.72
N TYR A 134 -6.01 -24.50 -14.87
CA TYR A 134 -6.81 -23.65 -15.73
C TYR A 134 -6.79 -22.18 -15.26
N GLY A 135 -7.02 -21.94 -13.97
CA GLY A 135 -6.96 -20.59 -13.41
C GLY A 135 -5.58 -19.95 -13.57
N ALA A 136 -4.52 -20.73 -13.38
CA ALA A 136 -3.15 -20.28 -13.58
C ALA A 136 -2.89 -19.90 -15.06
N ALA A 137 -3.31 -20.73 -16.02
CA ALA A 137 -3.15 -20.48 -17.45
C ALA A 137 -3.92 -19.21 -17.89
N VAL A 138 -5.20 -19.10 -17.57
CA VAL A 138 -6.02 -17.92 -17.92
C VAL A 138 -5.46 -16.64 -17.32
N THR A 139 -5.02 -16.68 -16.05
CA THR A 139 -4.37 -15.53 -15.40
C THR A 139 -3.10 -15.14 -16.11
N GLY A 140 -2.29 -16.14 -16.48
CA GLY A 140 -1.06 -15.96 -17.25
C GLY A 140 -1.31 -15.24 -18.57
N ASP A 141 -2.25 -15.73 -19.36
CA ASP A 141 -2.60 -15.17 -20.67
C ASP A 141 -3.08 -13.73 -20.56
N ILE A 142 -3.95 -13.45 -19.58
CA ILE A 142 -4.46 -12.11 -19.33
C ILE A 142 -3.33 -11.16 -18.91
N ALA A 143 -2.55 -11.51 -17.89
CA ALA A 143 -1.50 -10.66 -17.34
C ALA A 143 -0.40 -10.38 -18.36
N TYR A 144 0.01 -11.39 -19.13
CA TYR A 144 0.97 -11.27 -20.22
C TYR A 144 0.46 -10.30 -21.29
N SER A 145 -0.79 -10.47 -21.75
CA SER A 145 -1.41 -9.62 -22.76
C SER A 145 -1.59 -8.17 -22.31
N LEU A 146 -1.87 -7.94 -21.04
CA LEU A 146 -1.95 -6.61 -20.45
C LEU A 146 -0.57 -5.93 -20.45
N ALA A 147 0.45 -6.62 -19.95
CA ALA A 147 1.80 -6.09 -19.90
C ALA A 147 2.38 -5.77 -21.30
N GLN A 148 2.07 -6.61 -22.30
CA GLN A 148 2.44 -6.32 -23.71
C GLN A 148 1.80 -5.05 -24.26
N ARG A 149 0.67 -4.63 -23.72
CA ARG A 149 -0.02 -3.39 -24.10
C ARG A 149 0.39 -2.18 -23.25
N GLY A 150 1.40 -2.33 -22.39
CA GLY A 150 1.85 -1.28 -21.48
C GLY A 150 0.90 -1.02 -20.31
N ILE A 151 -0.01 -1.96 -20.00
CA ILE A 151 -0.90 -1.87 -18.85
C ILE A 151 -0.24 -2.53 -17.66
N CYS A 152 -0.04 -1.77 -16.59
CA CYS A 152 0.57 -2.27 -15.36
C CYS A 152 -0.37 -3.23 -14.63
N VAL A 153 0.13 -4.44 -14.34
CA VAL A 153 -0.63 -5.43 -13.57
C VAL A 153 -0.42 -5.20 -12.07
N ILE A 154 -1.51 -4.97 -11.35
CA ILE A 154 -1.50 -4.83 -9.89
C ILE A 154 -2.08 -6.08 -9.26
N ALA A 155 -1.36 -6.68 -8.31
CA ALA A 155 -1.84 -7.80 -7.52
C ALA A 155 -1.26 -7.75 -6.10
N GLY A 156 -1.68 -8.69 -5.25
CA GLY A 156 -0.97 -8.95 -4.00
C GLY A 156 0.35 -9.72 -4.28
N LEU A 157 0.86 -10.36 -3.27
CA LEU A 157 2.00 -11.28 -3.43
C LEU A 157 1.63 -12.68 -2.90
N ALA A 158 0.33 -12.99 -2.84
CA ALA A 158 -0.13 -14.29 -2.36
C ALA A 158 0.26 -15.42 -3.33
N TYR A 159 0.19 -16.66 -2.84
CA TYR A 159 0.26 -17.82 -3.73
C TYR A 159 -0.90 -17.83 -4.72
N GLY A 160 -0.82 -18.67 -5.73
CA GLY A 160 -1.87 -18.85 -6.72
C GLY A 160 -1.98 -17.70 -7.71
N ILE A 161 -3.17 -17.16 -7.89
CA ILE A 161 -3.48 -16.18 -8.94
C ILE A 161 -2.55 -14.96 -8.90
N ASP A 162 -2.31 -14.38 -7.72
CA ASP A 162 -1.43 -13.21 -7.58
C ASP A 162 -0.03 -13.49 -8.13
N ALA A 163 0.56 -14.63 -7.74
CA ALA A 163 1.90 -15.01 -8.17
C ALA A 163 1.97 -15.31 -9.68
N HIS A 164 0.94 -15.94 -10.26
CA HIS A 164 0.87 -16.19 -11.70
C HIS A 164 0.73 -14.90 -12.49
N ALA A 165 -0.09 -13.97 -12.01
CA ALA A 165 -0.26 -12.65 -12.61
C ALA A 165 1.07 -11.88 -12.70
N HIS A 166 1.82 -11.81 -11.58
CA HIS A 166 3.11 -11.14 -11.58
C HIS A 166 4.14 -11.79 -12.50
N ARG A 167 4.27 -13.13 -12.49
CA ARG A 167 5.22 -13.84 -13.36
C ARG A 167 4.93 -13.58 -14.83
N ALA A 168 3.65 -13.64 -15.21
CA ALA A 168 3.24 -13.42 -16.58
C ALA A 168 3.40 -11.95 -17.02
N ALA A 169 3.10 -10.99 -16.16
CA ALA A 169 3.31 -9.57 -16.43
C ALA A 169 4.81 -9.26 -16.62
N LEU A 170 5.69 -9.81 -15.78
CA LEU A 170 7.13 -9.68 -15.94
C LEU A 170 7.62 -10.28 -17.27
N ALA A 171 7.08 -11.44 -17.66
CA ALA A 171 7.43 -12.08 -18.91
C ALA A 171 6.91 -11.32 -20.16
N GLY A 172 5.77 -10.64 -20.03
CA GLY A 172 5.16 -9.84 -21.10
C GLY A 172 5.68 -8.40 -21.17
N SER A 173 6.54 -7.97 -20.23
CA SER A 173 7.06 -6.60 -20.19
C SER A 173 7.81 -6.22 -21.45
N THR A 174 7.49 -5.05 -21.99
CA THR A 174 8.17 -4.45 -23.15
C THR A 174 9.26 -3.45 -22.76
N GLY A 175 9.60 -3.39 -21.47
CA GLY A 175 10.59 -2.44 -20.92
C GLY A 175 10.00 -1.09 -20.50
N ASN A 176 8.71 -0.85 -20.66
CA ASN A 176 8.02 0.30 -20.08
C ASN A 176 7.73 0.01 -18.61
N ASP A 177 8.29 0.80 -17.74
CA ASP A 177 8.15 0.69 -16.27
C ASP A 177 6.76 1.11 -15.79
N PRO A 178 6.32 0.54 -14.69
CA PRO A 178 6.53 -0.79 -14.17
C PRO A 178 5.57 -1.80 -14.82
N ALA A 179 6.08 -2.97 -15.23
CA ALA A 179 5.22 -4.03 -15.79
C ALA A 179 4.20 -4.55 -14.77
N THR A 180 4.57 -4.53 -13.50
CA THR A 180 3.72 -5.01 -12.42
C THR A 180 4.06 -4.36 -11.07
N ILE A 181 3.06 -4.23 -10.23
CA ILE A 181 3.16 -3.69 -8.87
C ILE A 181 2.52 -4.67 -7.89
N ALA A 182 3.29 -5.06 -6.86
CA ALA A 182 2.75 -5.86 -5.77
C ALA A 182 2.37 -4.98 -4.58
N VAL A 183 1.09 -5.01 -4.17
CA VAL A 183 0.60 -4.30 -2.98
C VAL A 183 0.57 -5.26 -1.80
N LEU A 184 1.35 -4.99 -0.76
CA LEU A 184 1.53 -5.87 0.38
C LEU A 184 0.68 -5.46 1.59
N ALA A 185 0.31 -6.45 2.40
CA ALA A 185 -0.48 -6.28 3.62
C ALA A 185 0.38 -6.13 4.90
N GLY A 186 1.67 -5.90 4.73
CA GLY A 186 2.65 -5.71 5.80
C GLY A 186 3.77 -4.79 5.38
N GLY A 187 4.73 -4.52 6.27
CA GLY A 187 5.91 -3.72 5.95
C GLY A 187 6.76 -4.37 4.86
N LEU A 188 7.48 -3.55 4.10
CA LEU A 188 8.27 -3.99 2.96
C LEU A 188 9.68 -4.50 3.32
N ASP A 189 10.01 -4.54 4.60
CA ASP A 189 11.28 -5.05 5.12
C ASP A 189 11.37 -6.58 5.09
N ARG A 190 10.24 -7.27 4.98
CA ARG A 190 10.13 -8.73 4.90
C ARG A 190 9.18 -9.15 3.80
N ASP A 191 9.64 -10.06 2.96
CA ASP A 191 8.79 -10.64 1.92
C ASP A 191 7.82 -11.67 2.53
N TYR A 192 6.54 -11.50 2.24
CA TYR A 192 5.50 -12.42 2.66
C TYR A 192 4.51 -12.71 1.51
N PRO A 193 4.21 -13.99 1.23
CA PRO A 193 4.78 -15.20 1.86
C PRO A 193 6.25 -15.43 1.45
N SER A 194 7.03 -16.04 2.33
CA SER A 194 8.47 -16.27 2.10
C SER A 194 8.76 -17.12 0.85
N GLY A 195 7.85 -18.02 0.47
CA GLY A 195 7.99 -18.82 -0.75
C GLY A 195 7.88 -18.01 -2.05
N ASN A 196 7.46 -16.75 -2.00
CA ASN A 196 7.44 -15.82 -3.13
C ASN A 196 8.55 -14.75 -3.04
N ALA A 197 9.57 -14.94 -2.21
CA ALA A 197 10.66 -13.97 -2.03
C ALA A 197 11.42 -13.69 -3.35
N ASP A 198 11.71 -14.72 -4.13
CA ASP A 198 12.37 -14.57 -5.44
C ASP A 198 11.49 -13.79 -6.43
N LEU A 199 10.17 -14.03 -6.40
CA LEU A 199 9.22 -13.27 -7.21
C LEU A 199 9.17 -11.82 -6.76
N ALA A 200 9.15 -11.55 -5.45
CA ALA A 200 9.20 -10.19 -4.92
C ALA A 200 10.47 -9.45 -5.35
N ALA A 201 11.62 -10.14 -5.35
CA ALA A 201 12.88 -9.59 -5.86
C ALA A 201 12.80 -9.28 -7.37
N ALA A 202 12.24 -10.17 -8.18
CA ALA A 202 12.03 -9.94 -9.61
C ALA A 202 11.07 -8.76 -9.89
N ILE A 203 10.01 -8.63 -9.09
CA ILE A 203 9.09 -7.49 -9.17
C ILE A 203 9.84 -6.19 -8.88
N ARG A 204 10.64 -6.12 -7.80
CA ARG A 204 11.41 -4.91 -7.45
C ARG A 204 12.46 -4.54 -8.48
N ALA A 205 13.00 -5.49 -9.19
CA ALA A 205 13.97 -5.24 -10.26
C ALA A 205 13.34 -4.59 -11.51
N ASN A 206 12.04 -4.86 -11.77
CA ASN A 206 11.34 -4.45 -12.99
C ASN A 206 10.01 -3.71 -12.71
N GLY A 207 9.79 -3.31 -11.48
CA GLY A 207 8.57 -2.67 -11.01
C GLY A 207 8.67 -2.31 -9.54
N LEU A 208 7.56 -2.37 -8.82
CA LEU A 208 7.46 -1.89 -7.44
C LEU A 208 6.75 -2.87 -6.51
N THR A 209 7.16 -2.87 -5.26
CA THR A 209 6.34 -3.36 -4.15
C THR A 209 5.88 -2.16 -3.32
N LEU A 210 4.60 -2.12 -2.98
CA LEU A 210 3.96 -1.01 -2.25
C LEU A 210 3.28 -1.48 -0.98
N SER A 211 3.21 -0.62 0.01
CA SER A 211 2.41 -0.83 1.23
C SER A 211 2.01 0.50 1.86
N GLU A 212 0.86 0.53 2.51
CA GLU A 212 0.46 1.63 3.40
C GLU A 212 1.09 1.54 4.79
N LEU A 213 1.75 0.41 5.10
CA LEU A 213 2.28 0.09 6.41
C LEU A 213 3.80 0.27 6.46
N PRO A 214 4.34 0.83 7.56
CA PRO A 214 5.77 1.05 7.71
C PRO A 214 6.56 -0.27 7.88
N PRO A 215 7.89 -0.24 7.68
CA PRO A 215 8.77 -1.37 7.96
C PRO A 215 8.54 -1.98 9.35
N GLY A 216 8.67 -3.30 9.48
CA GLY A 216 8.39 -4.04 10.72
C GLY A 216 6.93 -4.39 10.95
N SER A 217 6.00 -3.92 10.11
CA SER A 217 4.58 -4.25 10.23
C SER A 217 4.29 -5.68 9.80
N ALA A 218 3.75 -6.51 10.72
CA ALA A 218 3.38 -7.89 10.40
C ALA A 218 2.15 -7.95 9.47
N PRO A 219 2.14 -8.86 8.48
CA PRO A 219 0.96 -9.15 7.70
C PRO A 219 -0.04 -9.92 8.56
N THR A 220 -1.24 -9.35 8.78
CA THR A 220 -2.33 -9.99 9.52
C THR A 220 -3.50 -10.31 8.59
N ARG A 221 -4.36 -11.27 9.00
CA ARG A 221 -5.57 -11.60 8.22
C ARG A 221 -6.42 -10.37 7.92
N TYR A 222 -6.57 -9.49 8.90
CA TYR A 222 -7.30 -8.24 8.76
C TYR A 222 -6.68 -7.32 7.70
N ARG A 223 -5.35 -7.13 7.72
CA ARG A 223 -4.63 -6.29 6.76
C ARG A 223 -4.69 -6.83 5.33
N PHE A 224 -4.76 -8.15 5.17
CA PHE A 224 -5.02 -8.74 3.85
C PHE A 224 -6.40 -8.38 3.30
N LEU A 225 -7.43 -8.32 4.14
CA LEU A 225 -8.78 -7.93 3.71
C LEU A 225 -8.82 -6.45 3.33
N ILE A 226 -8.24 -5.57 4.15
CA ILE A 226 -8.21 -4.13 3.89
C ILE A 226 -7.46 -3.84 2.59
N ARG A 227 -6.27 -4.41 2.39
CA ARG A 227 -5.49 -4.26 1.16
C ARG A 227 -6.33 -4.56 -0.09
N THR A 228 -7.17 -5.59 -0.03
CA THR A 228 -8.02 -6.02 -1.15
C THR A 228 -9.21 -5.08 -1.37
N THR A 229 -9.69 -4.42 -0.31
CA THR A 229 -10.83 -3.49 -0.37
C THR A 229 -10.39 -2.02 -0.50
N GLY A 230 -9.16 -1.70 -0.08
CA GLY A 230 -8.59 -0.37 -0.23
C GLY A 230 -8.34 -0.04 -1.70
N GLY A 231 -8.68 1.16 -2.10
CA GLY A 231 -8.82 1.71 -3.43
C GLY A 231 -7.78 1.46 -4.53
N TRP A 232 -6.66 0.77 -4.22
CA TRP A 232 -5.72 0.29 -5.24
C TRP A 232 -6.36 -0.66 -6.26
N LEU A 233 -7.47 -1.33 -5.88
CA LEU A 233 -8.29 -2.16 -6.76
C LEU A 233 -9.49 -1.40 -7.32
N GLY A 234 -9.56 -0.07 -7.17
CA GLY A 234 -10.51 0.80 -7.89
C GLY A 234 -10.29 0.83 -9.40
N ALA A 235 -9.13 0.37 -9.90
CA ALA A 235 -9.01 -0.11 -11.26
C ALA A 235 -10.10 -1.19 -11.50
N PRO A 236 -10.78 -1.23 -12.66
CA PRO A 236 -11.88 -2.16 -12.93
C PRO A 236 -11.43 -3.60 -12.61
N ALA A 237 -11.90 -4.13 -11.47
CA ALA A 237 -11.52 -5.44 -11.01
C ALA A 237 -12.16 -6.50 -11.90
N PHE A 238 -11.38 -7.17 -12.72
CA PHE A 238 -11.80 -8.40 -13.34
C PHE A 238 -11.74 -9.52 -12.26
N ARG A 239 -12.91 -9.96 -11.78
CA ARG A 239 -13.04 -11.15 -10.94
C ARG A 239 -13.49 -12.29 -11.87
N PRO A 240 -12.62 -13.22 -12.26
CA PRO A 240 -13.08 -14.46 -12.87
C PRO A 240 -13.89 -15.23 -11.81
N ARG A 241 -15.08 -15.65 -12.20
CA ARG A 241 -15.93 -16.57 -11.39
C ARG A 241 -15.31 -17.94 -11.31
#